data_3a848b4a3da1f35bbad7a50075977d1a
#
_entry.id   3a848b4a3da1f35bbad7a50075977d1a
#
_cell.length_a   1.000
_cell.length_b   1.000
_cell.length_c   1.000
_cell.angle_alpha   90.00
_cell.angle_beta   90.00
_cell.angle_gamma   90.00
#
_symmetry.space_group_name_H-M   'P 1'
#
loop_
_entity.id
_entity.type
_entity.pdbx_description
1 polymer ?
#
loop_
_entity_poly.entity_id
_entity_poly.type
_entity_poly.pdbx_seq_one_letter_code
_entity_poly.pdbx_strand_id
1 'polypeptide(L)'
;MIAKLLNIICLVLLIACACVLIRTVKAEPAVVPAVSSDGTTVYDVPKIEVSVSESKKFAADKFEMGFSLEIRGKDKDAVTRRMAERRLVIFENVKSLEIPQSNVEQNSVDVRKDWSYRSGKRELVGYVATQNFVVTVNRKIDAAALVQALATEPDVEIHRTAAQLKDVDGVQSQVIKAAGKKALAKARDYAESVDAKLGRVLQINGEGGGITYNRRYRTNGLMMAKAAMLDGAAEMAPDENAIADSVEVSASVRIVVELK
;
A
#
# COMPACT_ATOMS: atom_id res chain seq x y z
N MET A 1 -59.86 41.12 -35.05
CA MET A 1 -59.56 39.79 -35.59
C MET A 1 -58.19 39.29 -35.14
N ILE A 2 -57.11 40.08 -35.07
CA ILE A 2 -55.76 39.75 -34.71
C ILE A 2 -55.62 39.24 -33.27
N ALA A 3 -56.33 39.79 -32.29
CA ALA A 3 -56.23 39.36 -30.90
C ALA A 3 -56.78 37.94 -30.64
N LYS A 4 -57.76 37.48 -31.38
CA LYS A 4 -58.30 36.11 -31.32
C LYS A 4 -57.36 35.11 -31.92
N LEU A 5 -56.60 35.48 -32.96
CA LEU A 5 -55.60 34.62 -33.60
C LEU A 5 -54.37 34.42 -32.69
N LEU A 6 -53.98 35.48 -31.98
CA LEU A 6 -52.84 35.44 -31.04
C LEU A 6 -53.15 34.54 -29.83
N ASN A 7 -54.35 34.55 -29.32
CA ASN A 7 -54.81 33.67 -28.21
C ASN A 7 -54.82 32.18 -28.64
N ILE A 8 -55.24 31.90 -29.88
CA ILE A 8 -55.26 30.54 -30.38
C ILE A 8 -53.84 29.98 -30.54
N ILE A 9 -52.90 30.81 -31.04
CA ILE A 9 -51.51 30.45 -31.21
C ILE A 9 -50.86 30.20 -29.82
N CYS A 10 -51.12 31.05 -28.82
CA CYS A 10 -50.64 30.86 -27.45
C CYS A 10 -51.21 29.58 -26.80
N LEU A 11 -52.46 29.24 -27.04
CA LEU A 11 -53.09 28.04 -26.52
C LEU A 11 -52.50 26.77 -27.16
N VAL A 12 -52.24 26.79 -28.45
CA VAL A 12 -51.60 25.67 -29.17
C VAL A 12 -50.13 25.47 -28.71
N LEU A 13 -49.41 26.55 -28.47
CA LEU A 13 -48.05 26.50 -27.93
C LEU A 13 -48.02 25.96 -26.49
N LEU A 14 -48.99 26.32 -25.64
CA LEU A 14 -49.10 25.79 -24.28
C LEU A 14 -49.45 24.32 -24.27
N ILE A 15 -50.31 23.85 -25.16
CA ILE A 15 -50.65 22.42 -25.32
C ILE A 15 -49.48 21.65 -25.86
N ALA A 16 -48.72 22.19 -26.83
CA ALA A 16 -47.51 21.55 -27.34
C ALA A 16 -46.42 21.45 -26.27
N CYS A 17 -46.22 22.49 -25.44
CA CYS A 17 -45.30 22.46 -24.30
C CYS A 17 -45.72 21.45 -23.23
N ALA A 18 -47.04 21.35 -22.92
CA ALA A 18 -47.55 20.34 -21.99
C ALA A 18 -47.38 18.92 -22.52
N CYS A 19 -47.54 18.68 -23.83
CA CYS A 19 -47.29 17.37 -24.45
C CYS A 19 -45.80 16.99 -24.47
N VAL A 20 -44.87 17.95 -24.52
CA VAL A 20 -43.43 17.69 -24.42
C VAL A 20 -42.99 17.39 -22.97
N LEU A 21 -43.67 17.98 -21.99
CA LEU A 21 -43.42 17.71 -20.56
C LEU A 21 -44.07 16.38 -20.07
N ILE A 22 -45.08 15.84 -20.80
CA ILE A 22 -45.68 14.51 -20.55
C ILE A 22 -44.96 13.40 -21.36
N ARG A 23 -43.83 13.65 -21.95
CA ARG A 23 -42.90 12.54 -22.17
C ARG A 23 -42.42 12.08 -20.79
N THR A 24 -43.31 11.29 -20.17
CA THR A 24 -43.02 10.47 -19.02
C THR A 24 -41.60 9.92 -19.17
N VAL A 25 -40.69 10.48 -18.39
CA VAL A 25 -39.55 9.69 -17.93
C VAL A 25 -40.19 8.46 -17.33
N LYS A 26 -40.21 7.37 -18.08
CA LYS A 26 -40.59 6.06 -17.59
C LYS A 26 -39.53 5.75 -16.53
N ALA A 27 -39.78 6.24 -15.30
CA ALA A 27 -38.97 5.90 -14.17
C ALA A 27 -39.06 4.38 -14.05
N GLU A 28 -38.00 3.69 -14.43
CA GLU A 28 -37.92 2.27 -14.13
C GLU A 28 -38.15 2.13 -12.61
N PRO A 29 -39.04 1.23 -12.18
CA PRO A 29 -39.32 1.06 -10.77
C PRO A 29 -38.00 0.81 -10.04
N ALA A 30 -37.75 1.60 -9.01
CA ALA A 30 -36.58 1.39 -8.18
C ALA A 30 -36.71 -0.01 -7.57
N VAL A 31 -35.78 -0.91 -7.90
CA VAL A 31 -35.69 -2.21 -7.24
C VAL A 31 -35.24 -1.94 -5.82
N VAL A 32 -36.17 -2.03 -4.89
CA VAL A 32 -35.83 -1.94 -3.46
C VAL A 32 -35.37 -3.33 -3.03
N PRO A 33 -34.16 -3.50 -2.59
CA PRO A 33 -33.69 -4.79 -2.10
C PRO A 33 -34.44 -5.13 -0.81
N ALA A 34 -35.04 -6.31 -0.74
CA ALA A 34 -35.53 -6.86 0.51
C ALA A 34 -34.34 -7.52 1.23
N VAL A 35 -34.22 -7.32 2.55
CA VAL A 35 -33.22 -7.99 3.37
C VAL A 35 -33.90 -9.22 3.97
N SER A 36 -33.37 -10.41 3.69
CA SER A 36 -33.84 -11.63 4.32
C SER A 36 -33.38 -11.71 5.78
N SER A 37 -34.01 -12.60 6.58
CA SER A 37 -33.73 -12.77 8.01
C SER A 37 -32.29 -13.20 8.33
N ASP A 38 -31.53 -13.65 7.33
CA ASP A 38 -30.12 -14.02 7.43
C ASP A 38 -29.15 -12.87 7.00
N GLY A 39 -29.68 -11.66 6.72
CA GLY A 39 -28.90 -10.50 6.30
C GLY A 39 -28.57 -10.50 4.80
N THR A 40 -29.04 -11.45 4.02
CA THR A 40 -28.79 -11.52 2.58
C THR A 40 -29.71 -10.55 1.83
N THR A 41 -29.16 -9.72 0.97
CA THR A 41 -29.93 -8.82 0.11
C THR A 41 -30.59 -9.60 -1.01
N VAL A 42 -31.92 -9.59 -1.07
CA VAL A 42 -32.69 -10.25 -2.12
C VAL A 42 -33.16 -9.22 -3.14
N TYR A 43 -32.87 -9.45 -4.42
CA TYR A 43 -33.37 -8.66 -5.54
C TYR A 43 -34.44 -9.47 -6.26
N ASP A 44 -35.59 -8.86 -6.48
CA ASP A 44 -36.76 -9.46 -7.20
C ASP A 44 -36.63 -9.30 -8.72
N VAL A 45 -35.42 -9.48 -9.23
CA VAL A 45 -35.11 -9.44 -10.68
C VAL A 45 -34.04 -10.48 -11.03
N PRO A 46 -34.06 -11.03 -12.26
CA PRO A 46 -32.96 -11.85 -12.74
C PRO A 46 -31.63 -11.09 -12.60
N LYS A 47 -30.64 -11.71 -12.01
CA LYS A 47 -29.36 -11.03 -11.71
C LYS A 47 -28.18 -11.94 -11.93
N ILE A 48 -27.05 -11.34 -12.21
CA ILE A 48 -25.75 -11.99 -12.21
C ILE A 48 -24.86 -11.35 -11.18
N GLU A 49 -24.11 -12.14 -10.45
CA GLU A 49 -23.09 -11.72 -9.52
C GLU A 49 -21.72 -12.12 -10.04
N VAL A 50 -20.81 -11.15 -10.11
CA VAL A 50 -19.46 -11.36 -10.59
C VAL A 50 -18.45 -10.77 -9.61
N SER A 51 -17.49 -11.59 -9.22
CA SER A 51 -16.32 -11.16 -8.42
C SER A 51 -15.06 -11.23 -9.26
N VAL A 52 -14.24 -10.20 -9.20
CA VAL A 52 -12.96 -10.10 -9.90
C VAL A 52 -11.91 -9.53 -8.98
N SER A 53 -10.75 -10.15 -8.96
CA SER A 53 -9.53 -9.60 -8.38
C SER A 53 -8.59 -9.18 -9.50
N GLU A 54 -7.99 -8.02 -9.34
CA GLU A 54 -6.96 -7.49 -10.22
C GLU A 54 -5.71 -7.20 -9.40
N SER A 55 -4.55 -7.52 -9.96
CA SER A 55 -3.27 -7.24 -9.33
C SER A 55 -2.32 -6.65 -10.37
N LYS A 56 -1.59 -5.60 -9.99
CA LYS A 56 -0.63 -4.93 -10.86
C LYS A 56 0.63 -4.56 -10.09
N LYS A 57 1.78 -4.74 -10.73
CA LYS A 57 3.07 -4.31 -10.20
C LYS A 57 3.39 -2.89 -10.65
N PHE A 58 3.87 -2.08 -9.72
CA PHE A 58 4.32 -0.71 -9.93
C PHE A 58 5.77 -0.59 -9.51
N ALA A 59 6.55 0.17 -10.26
CA ALA A 59 7.90 0.48 -9.86
C ALA A 59 7.89 1.27 -8.53
N ALA A 60 8.76 0.87 -7.61
CA ALA A 60 8.91 1.58 -6.35
C ALA A 60 9.59 2.93 -6.58
N ASP A 61 9.12 3.97 -5.90
CA ASP A 61 9.66 5.33 -5.95
C ASP A 61 10.01 5.87 -4.57
N LYS A 62 9.90 5.01 -3.54
CA LYS A 62 10.28 5.25 -2.16
C LYS A 62 10.84 3.97 -1.56
N PHE A 63 11.94 4.07 -0.82
CA PHE A 63 12.59 2.95 -0.15
C PHE A 63 12.77 3.29 1.31
N GLU A 64 12.34 2.40 2.19
CA GLU A 64 12.40 2.55 3.63
C GLU A 64 13.32 1.48 4.21
N MET A 65 14.26 1.89 5.03
CA MET A 65 15.17 0.99 5.72
C MET A 65 15.07 1.16 7.22
N GLY A 66 14.83 0.06 7.93
CA GLY A 66 14.83 -0.01 9.37
C GLY A 66 16.06 -0.75 9.88
N PHE A 67 16.78 -0.14 10.79
CA PHE A 67 17.92 -0.75 11.46
C PHE A 67 17.97 -0.33 12.94
N SER A 68 18.71 -1.08 13.75
CA SER A 68 18.98 -0.74 15.14
C SER A 68 20.47 -0.63 15.39
N LEU A 69 20.82 0.27 16.29
CA LEU A 69 22.14 0.38 16.90
C LEU A 69 22.04 -0.23 18.31
N GLU A 70 22.85 -1.22 18.61
CA GLU A 70 22.89 -1.89 19.90
C GLU A 70 24.31 -1.86 20.51
N ILE A 71 24.40 -1.30 21.70
CA ILE A 71 25.67 -1.21 22.46
C ILE A 71 25.55 -1.97 23.77
N ARG A 72 26.46 -2.88 24.02
CA ARG A 72 26.55 -3.66 25.27
C ARG A 72 27.78 -3.29 26.08
N GLY A 73 27.69 -3.35 27.39
CA GLY A 73 28.81 -3.12 28.30
C GLY A 73 28.48 -3.36 29.75
N LYS A 74 29.51 -3.42 30.59
CA LYS A 74 29.36 -3.66 32.04
C LYS A 74 28.88 -2.43 32.82
N ASP A 75 29.23 -1.22 32.34
CA ASP A 75 28.93 0.04 32.99
C ASP A 75 27.88 0.83 32.19
N LYS A 76 26.84 1.33 32.89
CA LYS A 76 25.73 2.03 32.25
C LYS A 76 26.14 3.33 31.56
N ASP A 77 27.02 4.12 32.25
CA ASP A 77 27.40 5.44 31.74
C ASP A 77 28.33 5.29 30.53
N ALA A 78 29.23 4.28 30.55
CA ALA A 78 30.08 3.94 29.42
C ALA A 78 29.24 3.51 28.21
N VAL A 79 28.22 2.67 28.40
CA VAL A 79 27.29 2.24 27.34
C VAL A 79 26.54 3.43 26.76
N THR A 80 26.07 4.35 27.62
CA THR A 80 25.34 5.56 27.18
C THR A 80 26.22 6.51 26.36
N ARG A 81 27.47 6.73 26.78
CA ARG A 81 28.44 7.57 26.05
C ARG A 81 28.75 6.93 24.69
N ARG A 82 29.07 5.64 24.66
CA ARG A 82 29.37 4.92 23.44
C ARG A 82 28.19 4.93 22.45
N MET A 83 26.96 4.81 22.97
CA MET A 83 25.75 4.96 22.14
C MET A 83 25.70 6.33 21.46
N ALA A 84 25.99 7.41 22.19
CA ALA A 84 26.00 8.76 21.62
C ALA A 84 27.09 8.92 20.55
N GLU A 85 28.30 8.39 20.79
CA GLU A 85 29.41 8.40 19.81
C GLU A 85 29.07 7.63 18.55
N ARG A 86 28.56 6.40 18.69
CA ARG A 86 28.21 5.54 17.57
C ARG A 86 27.05 6.11 16.74
N ARG A 87 26.10 6.78 17.39
CA ARG A 87 25.02 7.49 16.71
C ARG A 87 25.54 8.59 15.78
N LEU A 88 26.58 9.33 16.17
CA LEU A 88 27.20 10.33 15.30
C LEU A 88 27.79 9.70 14.04
N VAL A 89 28.44 8.55 14.15
CA VAL A 89 28.96 7.80 12.99
C VAL A 89 27.81 7.43 12.01
N ILE A 90 26.67 6.99 12.54
CA ILE A 90 25.50 6.69 11.71
C ILE A 90 25.01 7.94 10.95
N PHE A 91 24.94 9.09 11.65
CA PHE A 91 24.55 10.34 10.98
C PHE A 91 25.57 10.83 9.95
N GLU A 92 26.86 10.62 10.18
CA GLU A 92 27.90 10.92 9.21
C GLU A 92 27.78 10.03 7.97
N ASN A 93 27.52 8.74 8.12
CA ASN A 93 27.26 7.82 7.00
C ASN A 93 26.04 8.25 6.18
N VAL A 94 24.93 8.62 6.85
CA VAL A 94 23.71 9.13 6.18
C VAL A 94 24.01 10.43 5.44
N LYS A 95 24.75 11.35 6.06
CA LYS A 95 25.12 12.64 5.49
C LYS A 95 26.06 12.51 4.28
N SER A 96 27.01 11.58 4.33
CA SER A 96 27.96 11.32 3.22
C SER A 96 27.25 10.83 1.95
N LEU A 97 26.07 10.21 2.11
CA LEU A 97 25.20 9.78 1.03
C LEU A 97 24.21 10.87 0.59
N GLU A 98 24.37 12.12 1.05
CA GLU A 98 23.50 13.26 0.75
C GLU A 98 22.03 13.02 1.11
N ILE A 99 21.75 12.13 2.07
CA ILE A 99 20.39 11.85 2.54
C ILE A 99 19.97 12.96 3.53
N PRO A 100 18.87 13.67 3.27
CA PRO A 100 18.39 14.73 4.17
C PRO A 100 18.08 14.18 5.56
N GLN A 101 18.45 14.92 6.61
CA GLN A 101 18.16 14.52 7.99
C GLN A 101 16.66 14.40 8.28
N SER A 102 15.81 15.14 7.57
CA SER A 102 14.35 15.01 7.61
C SER A 102 13.83 13.63 7.20
N ASN A 103 14.64 12.86 6.49
CA ASN A 103 14.31 11.51 6.04
C ASN A 103 14.78 10.44 7.02
N VAL A 104 15.35 10.84 8.15
CA VAL A 104 15.82 9.95 9.22
C VAL A 104 14.88 10.07 10.40
N GLU A 105 14.10 9.06 10.66
CA GLU A 105 13.29 8.90 11.86
C GLU A 105 14.06 8.06 12.88
N GLN A 106 14.01 8.44 14.13
CA GLN A 106 14.64 7.70 15.23
C GLN A 106 13.74 7.72 16.47
N ASN A 107 13.75 6.61 17.20
CA ASN A 107 13.11 6.60 18.52
C ASN A 107 14.08 7.07 19.61
N SER A 108 13.59 7.18 20.85
CA SER A 108 14.44 7.42 22.03
C SER A 108 15.39 6.22 22.27
N VAL A 109 16.55 6.52 22.86
CA VAL A 109 17.48 5.48 23.32
C VAL A 109 16.85 4.75 24.50
N ASP A 110 16.78 3.42 24.41
CA ASP A 110 16.40 2.54 25.51
C ASP A 110 17.66 1.93 26.15
N VAL A 111 17.80 2.09 27.48
CA VAL A 111 18.93 1.52 28.22
C VAL A 111 18.39 0.58 29.29
N ARG A 112 18.65 -0.70 29.13
CA ARG A 112 18.18 -1.76 30.03
C ARG A 112 19.30 -2.58 30.61
N LYS A 113 19.02 -3.26 31.74
CA LYS A 113 19.92 -4.24 32.35
C LYS A 113 19.98 -5.50 31.50
N ASP A 114 21.19 -6.01 31.26
CA ASP A 114 21.43 -7.28 30.57
C ASP A 114 21.59 -8.39 31.63
N TRP A 115 20.75 -9.42 31.53
CA TRP A 115 20.70 -10.50 32.49
C TRP A 115 21.03 -11.81 31.83
N SER A 116 21.90 -12.59 32.47
CA SER A 116 22.16 -13.98 32.12
C SER A 116 21.47 -14.93 33.09
N TYR A 117 21.00 -16.06 32.59
CA TYR A 117 20.42 -17.14 33.37
C TYR A 117 21.34 -18.35 33.28
N ARG A 118 22.09 -18.62 34.35
CA ARG A 118 22.95 -19.82 34.43
C ARG A 118 22.55 -20.66 35.67
N SER A 119 22.36 -21.95 35.45
CA SER A 119 22.03 -22.89 36.54
C SER A 119 20.84 -22.44 37.41
N GLY A 120 19.81 -21.86 36.81
CA GLY A 120 18.62 -21.38 37.53
C GLY A 120 18.80 -20.06 38.28
N LYS A 121 19.96 -19.46 38.26
CA LYS A 121 20.24 -18.15 38.90
C LYS A 121 20.30 -17.05 37.85
N ARG A 122 19.69 -15.90 38.21
CA ARG A 122 19.72 -14.66 37.43
C ARG A 122 20.90 -13.83 37.89
N GLU A 123 21.79 -13.49 36.96
CA GLU A 123 22.98 -12.70 37.19
C GLU A 123 23.00 -11.48 36.28
N LEU A 124 23.30 -10.30 36.85
CA LEU A 124 23.47 -9.09 36.05
C LEU A 124 24.79 -9.14 35.31
N VAL A 125 24.74 -9.21 33.97
CA VAL A 125 25.93 -9.25 33.11
C VAL A 125 26.41 -7.84 32.73
N GLY A 126 25.46 -6.89 32.64
CA GLY A 126 25.76 -5.53 32.25
C GLY A 126 24.53 -4.72 31.84
N TYR A 127 24.71 -3.87 30.86
CA TYR A 127 23.68 -2.99 30.32
C TYR A 127 23.71 -3.08 28.79
N VAL A 128 22.54 -2.90 28.19
CA VAL A 128 22.32 -2.81 26.74
C VAL A 128 21.62 -1.50 26.44
N ALA A 129 22.18 -0.70 25.55
CA ALA A 129 21.49 0.44 24.96
C ALA A 129 21.08 0.10 23.54
N THR A 130 19.85 0.40 23.17
CA THR A 130 19.30 0.14 21.83
C THR A 130 18.59 1.40 21.31
N GLN A 131 18.81 1.71 20.04
CA GLN A 131 18.08 2.76 19.34
C GLN A 131 17.71 2.29 17.93
N ASN A 132 16.45 2.47 17.53
CA ASN A 132 15.98 2.13 16.21
C ASN A 132 15.93 3.37 15.32
N PHE A 133 16.24 3.14 14.05
CA PHE A 133 16.21 4.15 13.01
C PHE A 133 15.40 3.65 11.84
N VAL A 134 14.73 4.60 11.17
CA VAL A 134 14.08 4.38 9.88
C VAL A 134 14.57 5.48 8.94
N VAL A 135 15.18 5.08 7.84
CA VAL A 135 15.66 6.01 6.82
C VAL A 135 14.88 5.80 5.54
N THR A 136 14.38 6.91 4.98
CA THR A 136 13.62 6.92 3.74
C THR A 136 14.42 7.58 2.64
N VAL A 137 14.55 6.89 1.49
CA VAL A 137 15.20 7.42 0.28
C VAL A 137 14.32 7.24 -0.95
N ASN A 138 14.57 8.03 -2.00
CA ASN A 138 13.74 8.04 -3.21
C ASN A 138 14.32 7.20 -4.36
N ARG A 139 15.59 6.84 -4.28
CA ARG A 139 16.28 6.05 -5.32
C ARG A 139 16.78 4.75 -4.73
N LYS A 140 16.64 3.67 -5.49
CA LYS A 140 17.10 2.34 -5.11
C LYS A 140 18.61 2.30 -4.85
N ILE A 141 19.38 3.04 -5.65
CA ILE A 141 20.83 3.12 -5.50
C ILE A 141 21.25 3.73 -4.15
N ASP A 142 20.54 4.75 -3.67
CA ASP A 142 20.81 5.37 -2.37
C ASP A 142 20.52 4.38 -1.23
N ALA A 143 19.42 3.61 -1.37
CA ALA A 143 19.09 2.57 -0.41
C ALA A 143 20.17 1.46 -0.37
N ALA A 144 20.67 1.04 -1.53
CA ALA A 144 21.73 0.04 -1.62
C ALA A 144 23.05 0.55 -1.02
N ALA A 145 23.43 1.80 -1.32
CA ALA A 145 24.62 2.43 -0.75
C ALA A 145 24.53 2.56 0.79
N LEU A 146 23.34 2.92 1.31
CA LEU A 146 23.13 3.01 2.76
C LEU A 146 23.19 1.63 3.42
N VAL A 147 22.62 0.58 2.82
CA VAL A 147 22.74 -0.81 3.31
C VAL A 147 24.21 -1.20 3.37
N GLN A 148 24.98 -0.91 2.34
CA GLN A 148 26.42 -1.23 2.30
C GLN A 148 27.19 -0.49 3.39
N ALA A 149 26.98 0.82 3.55
CA ALA A 149 27.62 1.62 4.58
C ALA A 149 27.30 1.12 6.00
N LEU A 150 26.03 0.79 6.27
CA LEU A 150 25.60 0.29 7.57
C LEU A 150 26.04 -1.15 7.85
N ALA A 151 26.19 -1.99 6.82
CA ALA A 151 26.65 -3.38 6.97
C ALA A 151 28.09 -3.47 7.47
N THR A 152 28.91 -2.43 7.28
CA THR A 152 30.29 -2.38 7.81
C THR A 152 30.34 -2.05 9.30
N GLU A 153 29.26 -1.51 9.86
CA GLU A 153 29.21 -1.08 11.25
C GLU A 153 28.89 -2.27 12.18
N PRO A 154 29.77 -2.61 13.13
CA PRO A 154 29.64 -3.82 13.94
C PRO A 154 28.45 -3.80 14.89
N ASP A 155 28.06 -2.60 15.34
CA ASP A 155 27.01 -2.39 16.33
C ASP A 155 25.63 -2.17 15.68
N VAL A 156 25.52 -2.29 14.33
CA VAL A 156 24.30 -2.05 13.57
C VAL A 156 23.71 -3.37 13.07
N GLU A 157 22.40 -3.52 13.25
CA GLU A 157 21.61 -4.61 12.70
C GLU A 157 20.51 -4.06 11.79
N ILE A 158 20.53 -4.48 10.50
CA ILE A 158 19.51 -4.07 9.52
C ILE A 158 18.36 -5.07 9.59
N HIS A 159 17.16 -4.57 9.96
CA HIS A 159 15.98 -5.41 10.14
C HIS A 159 15.12 -5.48 8.90
N ARG A 160 15.00 -4.37 8.17
CA ARG A 160 14.05 -4.25 7.08
C ARG A 160 14.55 -3.32 5.99
N THR A 161 14.35 -3.76 4.75
CA THR A 161 14.38 -2.89 3.57
C THR A 161 13.09 -3.11 2.80
N ALA A 162 12.30 -2.05 2.60
CA ALA A 162 11.00 -2.13 1.96
C ALA A 162 10.90 -1.12 0.80
N ALA A 163 10.54 -1.63 -0.37
CA ALA A 163 10.13 -0.81 -1.50
C ALA A 163 8.70 -0.32 -1.27
N GLN A 164 8.44 0.94 -1.49
CA GLN A 164 7.13 1.59 -1.26
C GLN A 164 6.75 2.47 -2.45
N LEU A 165 5.51 2.96 -2.42
CA LEU A 165 4.97 3.93 -3.36
C LEU A 165 4.69 5.23 -2.61
N LYS A 166 4.99 6.39 -3.22
CA LYS A 166 4.64 7.71 -2.68
C LYS A 166 3.14 7.99 -2.82
N ASP A 167 2.58 7.71 -4.00
CA ASP A 167 1.16 7.88 -4.29
C ASP A 167 0.43 6.54 -4.23
N VAL A 168 0.21 6.07 -3.01
CA VAL A 168 -0.52 4.82 -2.72
C VAL A 168 -1.96 4.89 -3.20
N ASP A 169 -2.66 5.98 -2.90
CA ASP A 169 -4.09 6.16 -3.17
C ASP A 169 -4.38 6.26 -4.67
N GLY A 170 -3.54 7.00 -5.41
CA GLY A 170 -3.67 7.12 -6.86
C GLY A 170 -3.45 5.79 -7.56
N VAL A 171 -2.45 5.03 -7.14
CA VAL A 171 -2.16 3.70 -7.67
C VAL A 171 -3.28 2.71 -7.33
N GLN A 172 -3.77 2.71 -6.10
CA GLN A 172 -4.87 1.86 -5.66
C GLN A 172 -6.15 2.17 -6.47
N SER A 173 -6.46 3.45 -6.68
CA SER A 173 -7.58 3.88 -7.53
C SER A 173 -7.48 3.35 -8.96
N GLN A 174 -6.27 3.30 -9.55
CA GLN A 174 -6.06 2.72 -10.88
C GLN A 174 -6.39 1.23 -10.91
N VAL A 175 -5.97 0.46 -9.90
CA VAL A 175 -6.23 -0.98 -9.83
C VAL A 175 -7.71 -1.27 -9.57
N ILE A 176 -8.39 -0.49 -8.70
CA ILE A 176 -9.83 -0.59 -8.47
C ILE A 176 -10.61 -0.32 -9.77
N LYS A 177 -10.26 0.72 -10.54
CA LYS A 177 -10.89 1.02 -11.83
C LYS A 177 -10.68 -0.11 -12.84
N ALA A 178 -9.50 -0.73 -12.86
CA ALA A 178 -9.22 -1.87 -13.73
C ALA A 178 -10.06 -3.10 -13.32
N ALA A 179 -10.14 -3.41 -12.02
CA ALA A 179 -10.96 -4.50 -11.50
C ALA A 179 -12.45 -4.31 -11.82
N GLY A 180 -12.97 -3.10 -11.64
CA GLY A 180 -14.37 -2.76 -11.97
C GLY A 180 -14.69 -2.91 -13.45
N LYS A 181 -13.81 -2.43 -14.34
CA LYS A 181 -13.96 -2.63 -15.81
C LYS A 181 -13.95 -4.09 -16.17
N LYS A 182 -13.05 -4.89 -15.60
CA LYS A 182 -12.94 -6.33 -15.82
C LYS A 182 -14.16 -7.09 -15.30
N ALA A 183 -14.72 -6.67 -14.16
CA ALA A 183 -15.95 -7.24 -13.61
C ALA A 183 -17.15 -7.00 -14.52
N LEU A 184 -17.30 -5.79 -15.06
CA LEU A 184 -18.37 -5.48 -16.04
C LEU A 184 -18.19 -6.23 -17.35
N ALA A 185 -16.98 -6.36 -17.87
CA ALA A 185 -16.70 -7.14 -19.08
C ALA A 185 -17.08 -8.61 -18.86
N LYS A 186 -16.64 -9.20 -17.76
CA LYS A 186 -16.96 -10.59 -17.40
C LYS A 186 -18.46 -10.81 -17.20
N ALA A 187 -19.16 -9.83 -16.60
CA ALA A 187 -20.62 -9.89 -16.48
C ALA A 187 -21.33 -9.88 -17.83
N ARG A 188 -20.80 -9.12 -18.81
CA ARG A 188 -21.31 -9.09 -20.19
C ARG A 188 -21.13 -10.43 -20.87
N ASP A 189 -19.92 -11.01 -20.80
CA ASP A 189 -19.62 -12.32 -21.39
C ASP A 189 -20.56 -13.41 -20.85
N TYR A 190 -20.84 -13.38 -19.56
CA TYR A 190 -21.80 -14.33 -18.96
C TYR A 190 -23.25 -14.08 -19.40
N ALA A 191 -23.69 -12.83 -19.49
CA ALA A 191 -25.04 -12.51 -19.97
C ALA A 191 -25.22 -12.97 -21.44
N GLU A 192 -24.24 -12.70 -22.30
CA GLU A 192 -24.23 -13.13 -23.70
C GLU A 192 -24.24 -14.66 -23.83
N SER A 193 -23.58 -15.39 -22.95
CA SER A 193 -23.55 -16.87 -22.98
C SER A 193 -24.90 -17.53 -22.72
N VAL A 194 -25.88 -16.78 -22.19
CA VAL A 194 -27.26 -17.24 -21.93
C VAL A 194 -28.30 -16.42 -22.69
N ASP A 195 -27.88 -15.77 -23.78
CA ASP A 195 -28.75 -14.94 -24.65
C ASP A 195 -29.47 -13.80 -23.88
N ALA A 196 -28.92 -13.34 -22.76
CA ALA A 196 -29.43 -12.24 -21.97
C ALA A 196 -28.63 -10.95 -22.22
N LYS A 197 -29.21 -9.81 -21.85
CA LYS A 197 -28.53 -8.51 -21.89
C LYS A 197 -28.27 -8.00 -20.48
N LEU A 198 -27.16 -7.28 -20.29
CA LEU A 198 -26.94 -6.59 -19.04
C LEU A 198 -27.94 -5.44 -18.86
N GLY A 199 -28.53 -5.38 -17.67
CA GLY A 199 -29.32 -4.27 -17.19
C GLY A 199 -28.46 -3.28 -16.38
N ARG A 200 -29.05 -2.70 -15.34
CA ARG A 200 -28.39 -1.77 -14.42
C ARG A 200 -27.55 -2.51 -13.38
N VAL A 201 -26.51 -1.84 -12.88
CA VAL A 201 -25.76 -2.33 -11.72
C VAL A 201 -26.62 -2.14 -10.47
N LEU A 202 -26.91 -3.22 -9.76
CA LEU A 202 -27.75 -3.22 -8.55
C LEU A 202 -26.91 -2.99 -7.30
N GLN A 203 -25.70 -3.54 -7.27
CA GLN A 203 -24.79 -3.45 -6.12
C GLN A 203 -23.34 -3.50 -6.57
N ILE A 204 -22.50 -2.74 -5.88
CA ILE A 204 -21.05 -2.79 -6.00
C ILE A 204 -20.48 -2.93 -4.60
N ASN A 205 -19.73 -3.99 -4.37
CA ASN A 205 -18.95 -4.20 -3.16
C ASN A 205 -17.48 -4.18 -3.53
N GLY A 206 -16.74 -3.21 -3.00
CA GLY A 206 -15.29 -3.19 -3.02
C GLY A 206 -14.79 -3.95 -1.79
N GLU A 207 -14.26 -5.14 -1.97
CA GLU A 207 -13.46 -5.75 -0.92
C GLU A 207 -12.10 -5.08 -0.98
N GLY A 208 -11.67 -4.49 0.15
CA GLY A 208 -10.46 -3.69 0.23
C GLY A 208 -9.27 -4.38 -0.41
N GLY A 209 -8.72 -3.77 -1.44
CA GLY A 209 -7.48 -4.20 -2.05
C GLY A 209 -6.34 -4.05 -1.05
N GLY A 210 -5.47 -5.04 -0.97
CA GLY A 210 -4.26 -5.02 -0.18
C GLY A 210 -3.08 -4.49 -0.99
N ILE A 211 -2.22 -3.74 -0.34
CA ILE A 211 -0.89 -3.46 -0.87
C ILE A 211 0.05 -4.51 -0.30
N THR A 212 0.55 -5.36 -1.17
CA THR A 212 1.56 -6.33 -0.79
C THR A 212 2.92 -5.74 -1.09
N TYR A 213 3.57 -5.25 -0.06
CA TYR A 213 4.97 -4.89 -0.13
C TYR A 213 5.77 -6.17 -0.27
N ASN A 214 6.48 -6.35 -1.38
CA ASN A 214 7.38 -7.48 -1.58
C ASN A 214 8.54 -7.39 -0.57
N ARG A 215 8.34 -7.99 0.59
CA ARG A 215 9.37 -8.19 1.60
C ARG A 215 10.25 -9.35 1.16
N ARG A 216 11.08 -9.15 0.17
CA ARG A 216 12.13 -10.14 -0.10
C ARG A 216 13.27 -9.94 0.89
N TYR A 217 13.13 -10.56 2.06
CA TYR A 217 14.27 -10.83 2.91
C TYR A 217 15.19 -11.82 2.19
N ARG A 218 16.23 -11.33 1.55
CA ARG A 218 17.42 -12.12 1.28
C ARG A 218 18.44 -11.83 2.39
N THR A 219 18.15 -12.29 3.62
CA THR A 219 19.09 -12.31 4.73
C THR A 219 20.40 -13.00 4.35
N ASN A 220 20.37 -14.00 3.47
CA ASN A 220 21.58 -14.68 2.98
C ASN A 220 22.50 -13.77 2.15
N GLY A 221 21.97 -12.83 1.37
CA GLY A 221 22.79 -11.89 0.58
C GLY A 221 23.51 -10.87 1.45
N LEU A 222 22.83 -10.34 2.47
CA LEU A 222 23.43 -9.39 3.43
C LEU A 222 24.49 -10.06 4.33
N MET A 223 24.26 -11.32 4.75
CA MET A 223 25.27 -12.08 5.50
C MET A 223 26.49 -12.45 4.64
N MET A 224 26.30 -12.78 3.37
CA MET A 224 27.41 -13.04 2.45
C MET A 224 28.18 -11.77 2.11
N ALA A 225 27.52 -10.62 1.93
CA ALA A 225 28.17 -9.32 1.75
C ALA A 225 28.99 -8.93 2.99
N LYS A 226 28.46 -9.12 4.19
CA LYS A 226 29.17 -8.89 5.45
C LYS A 226 30.39 -9.82 5.61
N ALA A 227 30.28 -11.09 5.23
CA ALA A 227 31.39 -12.04 5.25
C ALA A 227 32.49 -11.69 4.23
N ALA A 228 32.10 -11.26 3.01
CA ALA A 228 33.05 -10.85 1.98
C ALA A 228 33.79 -9.55 2.33
N MET A 229 33.17 -8.61 3.03
CA MET A 229 33.80 -7.37 3.50
C MET A 229 34.81 -7.61 4.64
N LEU A 230 34.58 -8.61 5.49
CA LEU A 230 35.51 -9.01 6.56
C LEU A 230 36.78 -9.68 6.03
N ASP A 231 36.76 -10.21 4.81
CA ASP A 231 37.84 -10.93 4.17
C ASP A 231 38.75 -10.03 3.29
N GLY A 232 38.60 -8.69 3.39
CA GLY A 232 39.45 -7.71 2.70
C GLY A 232 39.26 -7.62 1.18
N ALA A 233 38.15 -8.11 0.66
CA ALA A 233 37.78 -7.98 -0.75
C ALA A 233 37.34 -6.56 -1.09
N ALA A 234 37.84 -6.05 -2.21
CA ALA A 234 37.72 -4.73 -2.79
C ALA A 234 36.30 -4.09 -2.63
N GLU A 235 36.33 -2.77 -2.58
CA GLU A 235 35.17 -1.87 -2.66
C GLU A 235 34.13 -2.36 -3.70
N MET A 236 33.18 -3.18 -3.25
CA MET A 236 32.12 -3.69 -4.10
C MET A 236 31.06 -2.59 -4.31
N ALA A 237 30.68 -2.40 -5.56
CA ALA A 237 29.54 -1.54 -5.88
C ALA A 237 28.29 -2.00 -5.12
N PRO A 238 27.40 -1.07 -4.70
CA PRO A 238 26.16 -1.40 -4.00
C PRO A 238 25.32 -2.42 -4.78
N ASP A 239 24.93 -3.53 -4.14
CA ASP A 239 24.06 -4.53 -4.77
C ASP A 239 22.60 -4.08 -4.76
N GLU A 240 22.18 -3.41 -5.84
CA GLU A 240 20.79 -2.99 -6.04
C GLU A 240 19.81 -4.18 -6.11
N ASN A 241 20.28 -5.39 -6.45
CA ASN A 241 19.43 -6.57 -6.56
C ASN A 241 19.00 -7.13 -5.19
N ALA A 242 19.66 -6.71 -4.11
CA ALA A 242 19.26 -7.04 -2.75
C ALA A 242 17.94 -6.36 -2.33
N ILE A 243 17.53 -5.30 -3.04
CA ILE A 243 16.36 -4.48 -2.72
C ILE A 243 15.27 -4.73 -3.78
N ALA A 244 14.02 -4.94 -3.34
CA ALA A 244 12.88 -5.06 -4.24
C ALA A 244 12.70 -3.75 -5.04
N ASP A 245 12.37 -3.88 -6.33
CA ASP A 245 12.19 -2.77 -7.27
C ASP A 245 10.72 -2.42 -7.55
N SER A 246 9.82 -3.23 -7.05
CA SER A 246 8.40 -3.09 -7.34
C SER A 246 7.51 -3.44 -6.14
N VAL A 247 6.34 -2.82 -6.14
CA VAL A 247 5.25 -3.04 -5.17
C VAL A 247 4.07 -3.63 -5.93
N GLU A 248 3.48 -4.68 -5.41
CA GLU A 248 2.26 -5.28 -5.97
C GLU A 248 1.03 -4.71 -5.26
N VAL A 249 0.11 -4.15 -6.04
CA VAL A 249 -1.15 -3.59 -5.57
C VAL A 249 -2.29 -4.41 -6.14
N SER A 250 -3.18 -4.89 -5.29
CA SER A 250 -4.34 -5.69 -5.66
C SER A 250 -5.64 -5.01 -5.24
N ALA A 251 -6.70 -5.26 -5.97
CA ALA A 251 -8.05 -4.86 -5.62
C ALA A 251 -9.05 -5.93 -6.04
N SER A 252 -10.09 -6.14 -5.22
CA SER A 252 -11.20 -7.03 -5.52
C SER A 252 -12.49 -6.23 -5.62
N VAL A 253 -13.27 -6.48 -6.66
CA VAL A 253 -14.57 -5.85 -6.88
C VAL A 253 -15.61 -6.94 -7.14
N ARG A 254 -16.70 -6.89 -6.39
CA ARG A 254 -17.88 -7.72 -6.59
C ARG A 254 -19.02 -6.82 -7.08
N ILE A 255 -19.63 -7.19 -8.17
CA ILE A 255 -20.80 -6.47 -8.74
C ILE A 255 -21.99 -7.40 -8.86
N VAL A 256 -23.16 -6.88 -8.62
CA VAL A 256 -24.45 -7.53 -8.93
C VAL A 256 -25.12 -6.71 -10.00
N VAL A 257 -25.46 -7.34 -11.12
CA VAL A 257 -26.04 -6.69 -12.30
C VAL A 257 -27.33 -7.39 -12.67
N GLU A 258 -28.36 -6.61 -13.00
CA GLU A 258 -29.63 -7.08 -13.54
C GLU A 258 -29.43 -7.73 -14.90
N LEU A 259 -30.16 -8.81 -15.20
CA LEU A 259 -30.26 -9.41 -16.53
C LEU A 259 -31.61 -9.01 -17.17
N LYS A 260 -31.56 -8.72 -18.48
CA LYS A 260 -32.74 -8.37 -19.31
C LYS A 260 -32.87 -9.28 -20.50
#